data_332b62cc1d56afd574ce5a6505415ef2
#
_entry.id   332b62cc1d56afd574ce5a6505415ef2
#
_cell.length_a   1.000
_cell.length_b   1.000
_cell.length_c   1.000
_cell.angle_alpha   90.00
_cell.angle_beta   90.00
_cell.angle_gamma   90.00
#
_symmetry.space_group_name_H-M   'P 1'
#
loop_
_entity.id
_entity.type
_entity.pdbx_description
1 polymer ?
#
loop_
_entity_poly.entity_id
_entity_poly.type
_entity_poly.pdbx_seq_one_letter_code
_entity_poly.pdbx_strand_id
1 'polypeptide(L)'
;MFFISLLFYKSFIICFVIAMVYGALNVKKETKRQEELRKWKLNLEFKELMLSISAALSAGYSIENSIRESEKDLDMLFGEKSAILIETEKIITELENGIPIEKALWEFAISSDIEDISCFSDIFGIAKRTGGNMVEIVKSTADKISEKIEVKREIKTMIAAKKMESRIMNIIPLLIIVYFWLTSPGFLDCLYTVSGHIFMTGLFGIYMFGCMLSEKISDIKI
;
A
#
# COMPACT_ATOMS: atom_id res chain seq x y z
N MET A 1 -9.18 -21.16 -5.26
CA MET A 1 -10.65 -21.31 -5.16
C MET A 1 -11.19 -22.42 -6.06
N PHE A 2 -10.89 -22.45 -7.35
CA PHE A 2 -11.36 -23.49 -8.26
C PHE A 2 -11.00 -24.92 -7.81
N PHE A 3 -9.76 -25.17 -7.41
CA PHE A 3 -9.30 -26.47 -6.89
C PHE A 3 -10.01 -26.91 -5.61
N ILE A 4 -10.30 -25.97 -4.72
CA ILE A 4 -10.96 -26.25 -3.44
C ILE A 4 -12.40 -26.67 -3.68
N SER A 5 -13.13 -25.96 -4.55
CA SER A 5 -14.51 -26.31 -4.87
C SER A 5 -14.64 -27.61 -5.66
N LEU A 6 -13.64 -27.95 -6.48
CA LEU A 6 -13.56 -29.23 -7.19
C LEU A 6 -13.42 -30.42 -6.21
N LEU A 7 -12.65 -30.23 -5.14
CA LEU A 7 -12.42 -31.27 -4.11
C LEU A 7 -13.71 -31.56 -3.33
N PHE A 8 -14.55 -30.53 -3.10
CA PHE A 8 -15.79 -30.67 -2.32
C PHE A 8 -17.00 -31.17 -3.15
N TYR A 9 -17.14 -30.77 -4.40
CA TYR A 9 -18.39 -31.01 -5.15
C TYR A 9 -18.27 -31.95 -6.33
N LYS A 10 -17.07 -32.30 -6.81
CA LYS A 10 -16.87 -33.04 -8.08
C LYS A 10 -17.68 -32.46 -9.28
N SER A 11 -18.23 -31.23 -9.15
CA SER A 11 -19.08 -30.58 -10.15
C SER A 11 -18.41 -29.34 -10.72
N PHE A 12 -18.11 -29.35 -12.00
CA PHE A 12 -17.42 -28.27 -12.72
C PHE A 12 -18.21 -26.95 -12.75
N ILE A 13 -19.54 -27.01 -12.78
CA ILE A 13 -20.40 -25.83 -12.95
C ILE A 13 -20.39 -24.94 -11.70
N ILE A 14 -20.49 -25.54 -10.51
CA ILE A 14 -20.49 -24.82 -9.23
C ILE A 14 -19.13 -24.16 -9.00
N CYS A 15 -18.05 -24.87 -9.37
CA CYS A 15 -16.68 -24.36 -9.30
C CYS A 15 -16.45 -23.10 -10.14
N PHE A 16 -17.03 -23.09 -11.35
CA PHE A 16 -16.88 -21.97 -12.29
C PHE A 16 -17.62 -20.72 -11.80
N VAL A 17 -18.83 -20.88 -11.26
CA VAL A 17 -19.62 -19.76 -10.72
C VAL A 17 -18.91 -19.12 -9.51
N ILE A 18 -18.41 -19.93 -8.59
CA ILE A 18 -17.67 -19.43 -7.40
C ILE A 18 -16.39 -18.70 -7.81
N ALA A 19 -15.63 -19.23 -8.77
CA ALA A 19 -14.43 -18.61 -9.28
C ALA A 19 -14.70 -17.27 -9.99
N MET A 20 -15.81 -17.17 -10.74
CA MET A 20 -16.20 -15.94 -11.43
C MET A 20 -16.60 -14.83 -10.46
N VAL A 21 -17.39 -15.16 -9.43
CA VAL A 21 -17.79 -14.19 -8.39
C VAL A 21 -16.57 -13.69 -7.60
N TYR A 22 -15.67 -14.60 -7.24
CA TYR A 22 -14.45 -14.23 -6.51
C TYR A 22 -13.50 -13.37 -7.37
N GLY A 23 -13.39 -13.66 -8.67
CA GLY A 23 -12.59 -12.85 -9.61
C GLY A 23 -13.12 -11.43 -9.75
N ALA A 24 -14.44 -11.26 -9.90
CA ALA A 24 -15.07 -9.94 -10.03
C ALA A 24 -14.91 -9.04 -8.79
N LEU A 25 -14.91 -9.63 -7.59
CA LEU A 25 -14.70 -8.90 -6.34
C LEU A 25 -13.26 -8.41 -6.15
N ASN A 26 -12.27 -9.11 -6.72
CA ASN A 26 -10.85 -8.77 -6.57
C ASN A 26 -10.37 -7.67 -7.53
N VAL A 27 -11.00 -7.47 -8.68
CA VAL A 27 -10.57 -6.43 -9.66
C VAL A 27 -10.64 -5.02 -9.07
N LYS A 28 -11.68 -4.69 -8.30
CA LYS A 28 -11.81 -3.37 -7.64
C LYS A 28 -10.78 -3.13 -6.52
N LYS A 29 -10.23 -4.20 -5.95
CA LYS A 29 -9.23 -4.13 -4.87
C LYS A 29 -7.84 -3.79 -5.41
N GLU A 30 -7.53 -4.21 -6.64
CA GLU A 30 -6.22 -4.03 -7.27
C GLU A 30 -5.97 -2.58 -7.69
N THR A 31 -6.97 -1.87 -8.23
CA THR A 31 -6.82 -0.47 -8.63
C THR A 31 -6.53 0.45 -7.44
N LYS A 32 -7.23 0.27 -6.32
CA LYS A 32 -6.96 1.01 -5.09
C LYS A 32 -5.56 0.73 -4.53
N ARG A 33 -5.13 -0.52 -4.59
CA ARG A 33 -3.81 -0.92 -4.12
C ARG A 33 -2.68 -0.27 -4.92
N GLN A 34 -2.84 -0.16 -6.23
CA GLN A 34 -1.85 0.51 -7.09
C GLN A 34 -1.77 2.01 -6.80
N GLU A 35 -2.91 2.65 -6.55
CA GLU A 35 -2.95 4.07 -6.17
C GLU A 35 -2.28 4.31 -4.81
N GLU A 36 -2.57 3.48 -3.80
CA GLU A 36 -1.90 3.53 -2.49
C GLU A 36 -0.38 3.30 -2.60
N LEU A 37 0.06 2.37 -3.47
CA LEU A 37 1.48 2.14 -3.72
C LEU A 37 2.15 3.32 -4.41
N ARG A 38 1.47 3.98 -5.36
CA ARG A 38 1.96 5.19 -6.02
C ARG A 38 2.14 6.35 -5.02
N LYS A 39 1.12 6.61 -4.22
CA LYS A 39 1.18 7.63 -3.15
C LYS A 39 2.29 7.33 -2.14
N TRP A 40 2.41 6.08 -1.74
CA TRP A 40 3.49 5.65 -0.85
C TRP A 40 4.87 5.88 -1.45
N LYS A 41 5.07 5.53 -2.73
CA LYS A 41 6.34 5.76 -3.43
C LYS A 41 6.66 7.26 -3.52
N LEU A 42 5.69 8.08 -3.90
CA LEU A 42 5.86 9.53 -3.96
C LEU A 42 6.20 10.12 -2.58
N ASN A 43 5.60 9.64 -1.51
CA ASN A 43 5.91 10.10 -0.16
C ASN A 43 7.35 9.72 0.28
N LEU A 44 7.84 8.55 -0.14
CA LEU A 44 9.25 8.16 0.07
C LEU A 44 10.21 9.09 -0.69
N GLU A 45 9.91 9.37 -1.94
CA GLU A 45 10.69 10.29 -2.78
C GLU A 45 10.63 11.73 -2.22
N PHE A 46 9.47 12.17 -1.72
CA PHE A 46 9.31 13.46 -1.05
C PHE A 46 10.17 13.61 0.22
N LYS A 47 10.31 12.55 0.99
CA LYS A 47 11.25 12.54 2.13
C LYS A 47 12.68 12.87 1.69
N GLU A 48 13.15 12.25 0.60
CA GLU A 48 14.50 12.51 0.09
C GLU A 48 14.65 13.94 -0.43
N LEU A 49 13.60 14.49 -1.09
CA LEU A 49 13.56 15.91 -1.46
C LEU A 49 13.72 16.81 -0.22
N MET A 50 13.00 16.53 0.87
CA MET A 50 13.11 17.32 2.11
C MET A 50 14.50 17.23 2.72
N LEU A 51 15.14 16.06 2.69
CA LEU A 51 16.51 15.89 3.19
C LEU A 51 17.51 16.69 2.35
N SER A 52 17.42 16.65 1.02
CA SER A 52 18.30 17.43 0.14
C SER A 52 18.08 18.93 0.32
N ILE A 53 16.82 19.41 0.36
CA ILE A 53 16.52 20.82 0.65
C ILE A 53 17.10 21.23 2.02
N SER A 54 16.93 20.39 3.05
CA SER A 54 17.47 20.68 4.39
C SER A 54 18.99 20.81 4.40
N ALA A 55 19.69 19.96 3.65
CA ALA A 55 21.15 20.01 3.50
C ALA A 55 21.60 21.31 2.80
N ALA A 56 20.94 21.66 1.69
CA ALA A 56 21.23 22.88 0.95
C ALA A 56 20.94 24.16 1.78
N LEU A 57 19.81 24.21 2.50
CA LEU A 57 19.50 25.31 3.42
C LEU A 57 20.53 25.42 4.53
N SER A 58 21.00 24.29 5.07
CA SER A 58 22.04 24.27 6.10
C SER A 58 23.41 24.76 5.59
N ALA A 59 23.66 24.61 4.29
CA ALA A 59 24.82 25.16 3.59
C ALA A 59 24.68 26.66 3.27
N GLY A 60 23.53 27.28 3.58
CA GLY A 60 23.29 28.72 3.43
C GLY A 60 22.62 29.12 2.10
N TYR A 61 22.12 28.16 1.31
CA TYR A 61 21.34 28.49 0.12
C TYR A 61 19.97 29.08 0.50
N SER A 62 19.44 29.95 -0.39
CA SER A 62 18.02 30.32 -0.29
C SER A 62 17.11 29.14 -0.54
N ILE A 63 15.85 29.20 -0.10
CA ILE A 63 14.91 28.09 -0.27
C ILE A 63 14.69 27.76 -1.75
N GLU A 64 14.61 28.76 -2.61
CA GLU A 64 14.44 28.62 -4.06
C GLU A 64 15.66 27.92 -4.68
N ASN A 65 16.88 28.32 -4.29
CA ASN A 65 18.11 27.68 -4.76
C ASN A 65 18.28 26.27 -4.17
N SER A 66 17.81 26.03 -2.94
CA SER A 66 17.82 24.71 -2.34
C SER A 66 16.97 23.71 -3.10
N ILE A 67 15.81 24.13 -3.61
CA ILE A 67 14.95 23.29 -4.47
C ILE A 67 15.64 22.96 -5.80
N ARG A 68 16.29 23.95 -6.43
CA ARG A 68 17.06 23.72 -7.68
C ARG A 68 18.23 22.77 -7.49
N GLU A 69 18.93 22.88 -6.37
CA GLU A 69 20.06 21.99 -6.08
C GLU A 69 19.57 20.56 -5.77
N SER A 70 18.41 20.45 -5.09
CA SER A 70 17.79 19.16 -4.79
C SER A 70 17.33 18.39 -6.04
N GLU A 71 17.01 19.07 -7.13
CA GLU A 71 16.67 18.45 -8.42
C GLU A 71 17.79 17.51 -8.90
N LYS A 72 19.05 17.96 -8.81
CA LYS A 72 20.22 17.16 -9.22
C LYS A 72 20.40 15.91 -8.35
N ASP A 73 20.22 16.07 -7.04
CA ASP A 73 20.31 14.95 -6.09
C ASP A 73 19.22 13.92 -6.37
N LEU A 74 17.99 14.37 -6.64
CA LEU A 74 16.86 13.50 -6.96
C LEU A 74 17.03 12.76 -8.29
N ASP A 75 17.58 13.42 -9.29
CA ASP A 75 17.89 12.77 -10.58
C ASP A 75 18.90 11.65 -10.40
N MET A 76 19.96 11.88 -9.62
CA MET A 76 20.97 10.86 -9.28
C MET A 76 20.36 9.68 -8.51
N LEU A 77 19.41 9.93 -7.60
CA LEU A 77 18.82 8.90 -6.73
C LEU A 77 17.75 8.08 -7.43
N PHE A 78 16.88 8.71 -8.23
CA PHE A 78 15.64 8.10 -8.73
C PHE A 78 15.56 8.07 -10.25
N GLY A 79 16.40 8.84 -10.95
CA GLY A 79 16.42 9.01 -12.41
C GLY A 79 15.29 9.88 -12.94
N GLU A 80 15.42 10.29 -14.22
CA GLU A 80 14.58 11.27 -14.91
C GLU A 80 13.06 11.00 -14.89
N LYS A 81 12.64 9.77 -14.63
CA LYS A 81 11.21 9.38 -14.66
C LYS A 81 10.56 9.28 -13.28
N SER A 82 11.22 9.76 -12.23
CA SER A 82 10.60 9.72 -10.91
C SER A 82 9.47 10.75 -10.79
N ALA A 83 8.44 10.40 -10.02
CA ALA A 83 7.28 11.27 -9.86
C ALA A 83 7.66 12.57 -9.13
N ILE A 84 8.57 12.49 -8.16
CA ILE A 84 9.02 13.65 -7.40
C ILE A 84 9.85 14.60 -8.25
N LEU A 85 10.68 14.08 -9.16
CA LEU A 85 11.48 14.94 -10.05
C LEU A 85 10.58 15.77 -10.96
N ILE A 86 9.57 15.15 -11.57
CA ILE A 86 8.58 15.84 -12.41
C ILE A 86 7.87 16.96 -11.63
N GLU A 87 7.49 16.69 -10.40
CA GLU A 87 6.84 17.72 -9.57
C GLU A 87 7.82 18.80 -9.10
N THR A 88 9.08 18.46 -8.83
CA THR A 88 10.13 19.43 -8.49
C THR A 88 10.45 20.34 -9.68
N GLU A 89 10.54 19.79 -10.90
CA GLU A 89 10.72 20.58 -12.14
C GLU A 89 9.55 21.56 -12.37
N LYS A 90 8.32 21.14 -12.08
CA LYS A 90 7.15 22.05 -12.15
C LYS A 90 7.29 23.19 -11.15
N ILE A 91 7.62 22.88 -9.90
CA ILE A 91 7.83 23.89 -8.86
C ILE A 91 8.92 24.88 -9.31
N ILE A 92 10.04 24.42 -9.86
CA ILE A 92 11.12 25.26 -10.37
C ILE A 92 10.62 26.16 -11.52
N THR A 93 9.88 25.58 -12.46
CA THR A 93 9.30 26.33 -13.59
C THR A 93 8.32 27.42 -13.11
N GLU A 94 7.51 27.13 -12.12
CA GLU A 94 6.60 28.11 -11.52
C GLU A 94 7.35 29.25 -10.82
N LEU A 95 8.42 28.90 -10.09
CA LEU A 95 9.30 29.92 -9.47
C LEU A 95 9.97 30.85 -10.53
N GLU A 96 10.41 30.31 -11.66
CA GLU A 96 10.96 31.06 -12.77
C GLU A 96 9.94 31.99 -13.43
N ASN A 97 8.67 31.59 -13.41
CA ASN A 97 7.56 32.42 -13.86
C ASN A 97 7.10 33.46 -12.80
N GLY A 98 7.81 33.55 -11.65
CA GLY A 98 7.52 34.51 -10.61
C GLY A 98 6.37 34.12 -9.69
N ILE A 99 5.94 32.84 -9.72
CA ILE A 99 4.93 32.33 -8.82
C ILE A 99 5.57 32.14 -7.43
N PRO A 100 4.95 32.62 -6.34
CA PRO A 100 5.46 32.40 -5.00
C PRO A 100 5.56 30.92 -4.65
N ILE A 101 6.66 30.51 -4.01
CA ILE A 101 6.92 29.11 -3.64
C ILE A 101 5.80 28.49 -2.82
N GLU A 102 5.13 29.26 -1.96
CA GLU A 102 4.01 28.80 -1.16
C GLU A 102 2.85 28.32 -2.03
N LYS A 103 2.62 29.01 -3.16
CA LYS A 103 1.58 28.64 -4.10
C LYS A 103 1.96 27.38 -4.87
N ALA A 104 3.20 27.29 -5.34
CA ALA A 104 3.71 26.11 -6.03
C ALA A 104 3.65 24.85 -5.13
N LEU A 105 4.07 24.97 -3.88
CA LEU A 105 3.96 23.88 -2.90
C LEU A 105 2.51 23.49 -2.59
N TRP A 106 1.60 24.45 -2.54
CA TRP A 106 0.19 24.19 -2.32
C TRP A 106 -0.46 23.46 -3.51
N GLU A 107 -0.13 23.84 -4.74
CA GLU A 107 -0.59 23.14 -5.94
C GLU A 107 -0.06 21.70 -5.99
N PHE A 108 1.21 21.48 -5.63
CA PHE A 108 1.78 20.15 -5.46
C PHE A 108 1.07 19.34 -4.38
N ALA A 109 0.73 19.94 -3.25
CA ALA A 109 0.00 19.28 -2.16
C ALA A 109 -1.38 18.79 -2.62
N ILE A 110 -2.13 19.62 -3.36
CA ILE A 110 -3.45 19.23 -3.90
C ILE A 110 -3.31 18.13 -4.95
N SER A 111 -2.36 18.24 -5.86
CA SER A 111 -2.19 17.29 -6.96
C SER A 111 -1.74 15.91 -6.49
N SER A 112 -0.94 15.85 -5.44
CA SER A 112 -0.42 14.61 -4.87
C SER A 112 -1.47 13.85 -4.05
N ASP A 113 -2.39 14.55 -3.40
CA ASP A 113 -3.37 14.02 -2.43
C ASP A 113 -2.68 13.17 -1.34
N ILE A 114 -1.56 13.68 -0.80
CA ILE A 114 -0.75 13.09 0.26
C ILE A 114 -0.76 14.01 1.48
N GLU A 115 -1.20 13.50 2.62
CA GLU A 115 -1.35 14.24 3.87
C GLU A 115 -0.05 14.90 4.34
N ASP A 116 1.09 14.19 4.22
CA ASP A 116 2.39 14.69 4.68
C ASP A 116 2.85 15.92 3.85
N ILE A 117 2.58 15.91 2.52
CA ILE A 117 2.87 17.03 1.62
C ILE A 117 1.95 18.21 1.91
N SER A 118 0.67 17.97 2.15
CA SER A 118 -0.29 19.01 2.51
C SER A 118 0.09 19.69 3.83
N CYS A 119 0.40 18.89 4.84
CA CYS A 119 0.84 19.39 6.15
C CYS A 119 2.13 20.23 6.04
N PHE A 120 3.09 19.78 5.24
CA PHE A 120 4.32 20.53 4.97
C PHE A 120 4.02 21.87 4.29
N SER A 121 3.18 21.88 3.24
CA SER A 121 2.81 23.10 2.52
C SER A 121 2.16 24.14 3.42
N ASP A 122 1.26 23.70 4.32
CA ASP A 122 0.59 24.59 5.28
C ASP A 122 1.58 25.19 6.29
N ILE A 123 2.42 24.36 6.91
CA ILE A 123 3.44 24.78 7.87
C ILE A 123 4.44 25.72 7.20
N PHE A 124 4.89 25.38 5.99
CA PHE A 124 5.82 26.20 5.22
C PHE A 124 5.24 27.59 4.92
N GLY A 125 3.98 27.67 4.48
CA GLY A 125 3.30 28.93 4.19
C GLY A 125 3.13 29.81 5.43
N ILE A 126 2.90 29.21 6.61
CA ILE A 126 2.85 29.95 7.88
C ILE A 126 4.24 30.45 8.25
N ALA A 127 5.24 29.61 8.19
CA ALA A 127 6.61 29.93 8.60
C ALA A 127 7.23 31.02 7.74
N LYS A 128 7.01 31.02 6.43
CA LYS A 128 7.52 32.05 5.53
C LYS A 128 6.91 33.42 5.84
N ARG A 129 5.62 33.46 6.25
CA ARG A 129 4.95 34.72 6.65
C ARG A 129 5.38 35.22 8.03
N THR A 130 5.68 34.32 8.96
CA THR A 130 6.04 34.68 10.33
C THR A 130 7.54 34.84 10.54
N GLY A 131 8.38 34.56 9.53
CA GLY A 131 9.85 34.58 9.65
C GLY A 131 10.41 33.39 10.43
N GLY A 132 9.72 32.26 10.39
CA GLY A 132 10.16 31.03 11.07
C GLY A 132 11.47 30.44 10.52
N ASN A 133 12.13 29.60 11.32
CA ASN A 133 13.33 28.90 10.91
C ASN A 133 13.02 27.81 9.87
N MET A 134 13.21 28.14 8.58
CA MET A 134 12.93 27.23 7.48
C MET A 134 13.75 25.95 7.52
N VAL A 135 15.02 26.04 7.93
CA VAL A 135 15.91 24.86 8.07
C VAL A 135 15.30 23.86 9.04
N GLU A 136 14.88 24.33 10.19
CA GLU A 136 14.30 23.49 11.25
C GLU A 136 12.97 22.86 10.79
N ILE A 137 12.13 23.61 10.09
CA ILE A 137 10.83 23.12 9.60
C ILE A 137 11.02 22.03 8.56
N VAL A 138 11.86 22.25 7.56
CA VAL A 138 12.15 21.26 6.51
C VAL A 138 12.76 20.01 7.13
N LYS A 139 13.76 20.17 8.02
CA LYS A 139 14.39 19.05 8.70
C LYS A 139 13.42 18.27 9.58
N SER A 140 12.66 18.95 10.43
CA SER A 140 11.70 18.28 11.32
C SER A 140 10.60 17.55 10.52
N THR A 141 10.23 18.06 9.35
CA THR A 141 9.30 17.38 8.46
C THR A 141 9.91 16.11 7.89
N ALA A 142 11.15 16.16 7.39
CA ALA A 142 11.85 14.99 6.91
C ALA A 142 12.01 13.91 7.99
N ASP A 143 12.34 14.32 9.22
CA ASP A 143 12.48 13.43 10.38
C ASP A 143 11.16 12.75 10.72
N LYS A 144 10.05 13.50 10.78
CA LYS A 144 8.70 12.96 11.04
C LYS A 144 8.23 12.00 9.96
N ILE A 145 8.48 12.32 8.68
CA ILE A 145 8.16 11.41 7.57
C ILE A 145 9.00 10.14 7.68
N SER A 146 10.29 10.25 8.03
CA SER A 146 11.20 9.12 8.20
C SER A 146 10.71 8.19 9.32
N GLU A 147 10.34 8.75 10.47
CA GLU A 147 9.78 8.00 11.60
C GLU A 147 8.46 7.29 11.22
N LYS A 148 7.54 7.99 10.54
CA LYS A 148 6.28 7.42 10.05
C LYS A 148 6.52 6.25 9.07
N ILE A 149 7.53 6.39 8.20
CA ILE A 149 7.93 5.34 7.25
C ILE A 149 8.47 4.12 8.00
N GLU A 150 9.33 4.32 8.98
CA GLU A 150 9.94 3.23 9.76
C GLU A 150 8.87 2.45 10.53
N VAL A 151 8.00 3.14 11.28
CA VAL A 151 6.88 2.54 11.98
C VAL A 151 5.97 1.76 11.01
N LYS A 152 5.65 2.35 9.85
CA LYS A 152 4.82 1.67 8.84
C LYS A 152 5.52 0.43 8.25
N ARG A 153 6.83 0.45 8.09
CA ARG A 153 7.62 -0.70 7.65
C ARG A 153 7.62 -1.81 8.70
N GLU A 154 7.79 -1.46 9.98
CA GLU A 154 7.74 -2.40 11.09
C GLU A 154 6.37 -3.08 11.19
N ILE A 155 5.29 -2.29 11.15
CA ILE A 155 3.92 -2.83 11.14
C ILE A 155 3.69 -3.76 9.94
N LYS A 156 4.16 -3.41 8.74
CA LYS A 156 4.05 -4.28 7.55
C LYS A 156 4.75 -5.62 7.73
N THR A 157 5.92 -5.65 8.37
CA THR A 157 6.64 -6.91 8.63
C THR A 157 5.89 -7.78 9.64
N MET A 158 5.35 -7.18 10.70
CA MET A 158 4.53 -7.90 11.70
C MET A 158 3.25 -8.48 11.06
N ILE A 159 2.55 -7.70 10.24
CA ILE A 159 1.36 -8.16 9.52
C ILE A 159 1.70 -9.26 8.51
N ALA A 160 2.84 -9.18 7.81
CA ALA A 160 3.25 -10.20 6.86
C ALA A 160 3.44 -11.57 7.53
N ALA A 161 4.03 -11.60 8.73
CA ALA A 161 4.17 -12.82 9.54
C ALA A 161 2.79 -13.40 9.91
N LYS A 162 1.86 -12.56 10.37
CA LYS A 162 0.49 -12.99 10.70
C LYS A 162 -0.31 -13.47 9.49
N LYS A 163 -0.17 -12.82 8.34
CA LYS A 163 -0.78 -13.27 7.08
C LYS A 163 -0.26 -14.64 6.64
N MET A 164 1.02 -14.92 6.84
CA MET A 164 1.61 -16.21 6.52
C MET A 164 1.09 -17.30 7.46
N GLU A 165 1.04 -17.05 8.77
CA GLU A 165 0.44 -17.96 9.77
C GLU A 165 -1.01 -18.29 9.41
N SER A 166 -1.83 -17.29 9.14
CA SER A 166 -3.22 -17.44 8.72
C SER A 166 -3.37 -18.26 7.43
N ARG A 167 -2.50 -18.06 6.42
CA ARG A 167 -2.52 -18.87 5.20
C ARG A 167 -2.23 -20.33 5.48
N ILE A 168 -1.25 -20.62 6.33
CA ILE A 168 -0.91 -22.00 6.73
C ILE A 168 -2.11 -22.65 7.42
N MET A 169 -2.73 -21.95 8.39
CA MET A 169 -3.93 -22.47 9.08
C MET A 169 -5.10 -22.74 8.11
N ASN A 170 -5.29 -21.89 7.09
CA ASN A 170 -6.33 -22.11 6.10
C ASN A 170 -6.03 -23.27 5.13
N ILE A 171 -4.77 -23.65 4.93
CA ILE A 171 -4.38 -24.77 4.06
C ILE A 171 -4.50 -26.11 4.76
N ILE A 172 -4.30 -26.18 6.08
CA ILE A 172 -4.29 -27.43 6.86
C ILE A 172 -5.56 -28.28 6.65
N PRO A 173 -6.80 -27.76 6.73
CA PRO A 173 -8.00 -28.57 6.52
C PRO A 173 -8.05 -29.21 5.12
N LEU A 174 -7.56 -28.49 4.11
CA LEU A 174 -7.52 -29.01 2.74
C LEU A 174 -6.50 -30.14 2.60
N LEU A 175 -5.34 -30.02 3.24
CA LEU A 175 -4.33 -31.07 3.25
C LEU A 175 -4.85 -32.33 3.95
N ILE A 176 -5.63 -32.19 5.02
CA ILE A 176 -6.25 -33.33 5.72
C ILE A 176 -7.24 -34.05 4.79
N ILE A 177 -8.09 -33.33 4.05
CA ILE A 177 -9.03 -33.93 3.10
C ILE A 177 -8.28 -34.67 1.99
N VAL A 178 -7.22 -34.07 1.43
CA VAL A 178 -6.39 -34.72 0.40
C VAL A 178 -5.71 -35.96 0.95
N TYR A 179 -5.21 -35.92 2.17
CA TYR A 179 -4.59 -37.06 2.83
C TYR A 179 -5.58 -38.23 2.94
N PHE A 180 -6.80 -38.02 3.43
CA PHE A 180 -7.83 -39.06 3.52
C PHE A 180 -8.26 -39.59 2.16
N TRP A 181 -8.32 -38.72 1.13
CA TRP A 181 -8.65 -39.14 -0.23
C TRP A 181 -7.60 -40.08 -0.84
N LEU A 182 -6.31 -39.86 -0.52
CA LEU A 182 -5.20 -40.70 -0.99
C LEU A 182 -5.05 -42.02 -0.18
N THR A 183 -5.26 -41.95 1.13
CA THR A 183 -4.95 -43.06 2.04
C THR A 183 -6.12 -44.00 2.21
N SER A 184 -7.35 -43.51 2.11
CA SER A 184 -8.57 -44.30 2.37
C SER A 184 -9.67 -43.96 1.37
N PRO A 185 -9.61 -44.48 0.12
CA PRO A 185 -10.55 -44.11 -0.95
C PRO A 185 -12.03 -44.36 -0.64
N GLY A 186 -12.37 -45.28 0.28
CA GLY A 186 -13.75 -45.57 0.68
C GLY A 186 -14.28 -44.77 1.87
N PHE A 187 -13.38 -44.08 2.61
CA PHE A 187 -13.78 -43.36 3.84
C PHE A 187 -14.67 -42.14 3.55
N LEU A 188 -14.44 -41.49 2.41
CA LEU A 188 -15.18 -40.30 2.02
C LEU A 188 -16.44 -40.59 1.19
N ASP A 189 -16.70 -41.85 0.80
CA ASP A 189 -17.83 -42.21 -0.07
C ASP A 189 -19.18 -41.94 0.60
N CYS A 190 -19.29 -42.05 1.92
CA CYS A 190 -20.51 -41.70 2.63
C CYS A 190 -20.83 -40.17 2.59
N LEU A 191 -19.82 -39.33 2.40
CA LEU A 191 -20.02 -37.86 2.25
C LEU A 191 -20.55 -37.48 0.87
N TYR A 192 -20.43 -38.34 -0.14
CA TYR A 192 -20.95 -38.11 -1.50
C TYR A 192 -22.38 -38.64 -1.70
N THR A 193 -23.08 -39.07 -0.65
CA THR A 193 -24.51 -39.34 -0.66
C THR A 193 -25.33 -38.05 -0.64
N VAL A 194 -26.64 -38.12 -0.97
CA VAL A 194 -27.51 -36.95 -1.00
C VAL A 194 -27.55 -36.18 0.33
N SER A 195 -27.61 -36.91 1.45
CA SER A 195 -27.52 -36.35 2.81
C SER A 195 -26.11 -35.80 3.12
N GLY A 196 -25.07 -36.48 2.66
CA GLY A 196 -23.68 -36.03 2.78
C GLY A 196 -23.40 -34.69 2.04
N HIS A 197 -24.01 -34.48 0.88
CA HIS A 197 -23.86 -33.22 0.13
C HIS A 197 -24.41 -32.00 0.90
N ILE A 198 -25.52 -32.15 1.63
CA ILE A 198 -26.08 -31.08 2.48
C ILE A 198 -25.10 -30.72 3.60
N PHE A 199 -24.55 -31.75 4.24
CA PHE A 199 -23.59 -31.58 5.34
C PHE A 199 -22.28 -30.93 4.86
N MET A 200 -21.75 -31.38 3.70
CA MET A 200 -20.56 -30.82 3.08
C MET A 200 -20.76 -29.37 2.66
N THR A 201 -21.94 -29.00 2.18
CA THR A 201 -22.27 -27.59 1.83
C THR A 201 -22.23 -26.70 3.07
N GLY A 202 -22.79 -27.17 4.18
CA GLY A 202 -22.74 -26.45 5.47
C GLY A 202 -21.32 -26.26 5.97
N LEU A 203 -20.50 -27.32 5.96
CA LEU A 203 -19.10 -27.26 6.35
C LEU A 203 -18.28 -26.33 5.44
N PHE A 204 -18.50 -26.38 4.12
CA PHE A 204 -17.85 -25.51 3.17
C PHE A 204 -18.23 -24.04 3.40
N GLY A 205 -19.50 -23.76 3.73
CA GLY A 205 -19.96 -22.41 4.09
C GLY A 205 -19.25 -21.89 5.35
N ILE A 206 -19.15 -22.70 6.40
CA ILE A 206 -18.44 -22.33 7.62
C ILE A 206 -16.94 -22.11 7.35
N TYR A 207 -16.31 -22.96 6.56
CA TYR A 207 -14.91 -22.82 6.17
C TYR A 207 -14.68 -21.52 5.36
N MET A 208 -15.53 -21.22 4.36
CA MET A 208 -15.44 -19.98 3.60
C MET A 208 -15.62 -18.74 4.46
N PHE A 209 -16.57 -18.79 5.41
CA PHE A 209 -16.77 -17.72 6.37
C PHE A 209 -15.54 -17.51 7.26
N GLY A 210 -14.94 -18.59 7.76
CA GLY A 210 -13.70 -18.56 8.51
C GLY A 210 -12.53 -17.94 7.72
N CYS A 211 -12.35 -18.34 6.47
CA CYS A 211 -11.34 -17.77 5.58
C CYS A 211 -11.58 -16.26 5.34
N MET A 212 -12.81 -15.84 5.10
CA MET A 212 -13.16 -14.41 4.92
C MET A 212 -12.88 -13.60 6.19
N LEU A 213 -13.23 -14.14 7.36
CA LEU A 213 -12.94 -13.49 8.64
C LEU A 213 -11.44 -13.34 8.87
N SER A 214 -10.68 -14.41 8.62
CA SER A 214 -9.23 -14.46 8.74
C SER A 214 -8.55 -13.42 7.82
N GLU A 215 -8.97 -13.32 6.56
CA GLU A 215 -8.49 -12.29 5.63
C GLU A 215 -8.85 -10.88 6.11
N LYS A 216 -10.07 -10.67 6.59
CA LYS A 216 -10.53 -9.35 7.06
C LYS A 216 -9.79 -8.89 8.32
N ILE A 217 -9.51 -9.79 9.25
CA ILE A 217 -8.74 -9.48 10.47
C ILE A 217 -7.25 -9.22 10.13
N SER A 218 -6.70 -9.94 9.15
CA SER A 218 -5.31 -9.78 8.73
C SER A 218 -5.10 -8.60 7.77
N ASP A 219 -6.15 -7.99 7.21
CA ASP A 219 -6.09 -6.86 6.28
C ASP A 219 -6.29 -5.53 7.04
N ILE A 220 -5.40 -5.27 7.99
CA ILE A 220 -5.38 -4.00 8.72
C ILE A 220 -4.90 -2.93 7.72
N LYS A 221 -5.75 -1.96 7.43
CA LYS A 221 -5.40 -0.76 6.66
C LYS A 221 -4.54 0.15 7.53
N ILE A 222 -3.33 0.43 7.05
CA ILE A 222 -2.36 1.35 7.66
C ILE A 222 -2.11 2.50 6.69
#